data_58966a9be3fcb5935fa36c0c8a587f48
#
_entry.id   58966a9be3fcb5935fa36c0c8a587f48
#
_cell.length_a   1.000
_cell.length_b   1.000
_cell.length_c   1.000
_cell.angle_alpha   90.00
_cell.angle_beta   90.00
_cell.angle_gamma   90.00
#
_symmetry.space_group_name_H-M   'P 1'
#
loop_
_entity.id
_entity.type
_entity.pdbx_description
1 polymer ?
#
loop_
_entity_poly.entity_id
_entity_poly.type
_entity_poly.pdbx_seq_one_letter_code
_entity_poly.pdbx_strand_id
1 'polypeptide(L)'
;MQFNKEAEFVSCPSWNKGIEYPKEQERGYAYKEDLFVPGYFELPIKKGESIIFSAGISEVDVDALDGIYREEISKRTSRSSFFNCLKNSAQQFFNRKNSEELYLLAGYPWFKCGARDMFVSLPGVSLAFDDLTGFEKIMKTMTPAIYHFMNGEPIERDVLEIDDPDVLLWVVWALQECSKEAGVEQMWEMYGSLLKDIVDFIVKQRHPNLFLHENGL
;
A
#
# COMPACT_ATOMS: atom_id res chain seq x y z
N MET A 1 10.88 10.92 19.15
CA MET A 1 11.31 9.54 19.49
C MET A 1 11.16 9.37 20.98
N GLN A 2 10.55 8.26 21.43
CA GLN A 2 10.26 7.98 22.83
C GLN A 2 10.58 6.52 23.15
N PHE A 3 10.96 6.25 24.39
CA PHE A 3 11.25 4.92 24.90
C PHE A 3 10.43 4.66 26.16
N ASN A 4 10.08 3.41 26.43
CA ASN A 4 9.41 3.01 27.67
C ASN A 4 10.35 3.03 28.90
N LYS A 5 11.54 3.57 28.75
CA LYS A 5 12.55 3.78 29.76
C LYS A 5 13.24 5.12 29.58
N GLU A 6 13.88 5.61 30.64
CA GLU A 6 14.76 6.78 30.55
C GLU A 6 15.89 6.49 29.55
N ALA A 7 16.04 7.37 28.58
CA ALA A 7 17.04 7.28 27.52
C ALA A 7 17.70 8.66 27.35
N GLU A 8 19.02 8.69 27.33
CA GLU A 8 19.79 9.89 27.07
C GLU A 8 20.13 9.99 25.58
N PHE A 9 19.85 11.14 24.96
CA PHE A 9 20.31 11.42 23.61
C PHE A 9 21.69 12.06 23.65
N VAL A 10 22.67 11.35 23.11
CA VAL A 10 24.05 11.85 22.96
C VAL A 10 24.22 12.42 21.56
N SER A 11 24.36 13.75 21.48
CA SER A 11 24.60 14.44 20.22
C SER A 11 26.03 14.17 19.73
N CYS A 12 26.15 13.46 18.62
CA CYS A 12 27.42 13.13 17.95
C CYS A 12 27.21 13.17 16.42
N PRO A 13 27.01 14.39 15.85
CA PRO A 13 26.68 14.52 14.44
C PRO A 13 27.82 14.04 13.55
N SER A 14 27.53 13.13 12.65
CA SER A 14 28.47 12.56 11.70
C SER A 14 27.79 12.21 10.37
N TRP A 15 28.61 12.02 9.31
CA TRP A 15 28.15 11.55 8.01
C TRP A 15 28.78 10.19 7.72
N ASN A 16 27.93 9.20 7.49
CA ASN A 16 28.35 7.93 6.89
C ASN A 16 28.34 8.13 5.36
N LYS A 17 29.52 8.32 4.78
CA LYS A 17 29.65 8.64 3.36
C LYS A 17 29.87 7.41 2.51
N GLY A 18 29.31 7.44 1.29
CA GLY A 18 29.54 6.45 0.26
C GLY A 18 28.99 5.09 0.63
N ILE A 19 27.85 5.01 1.33
CA ILE A 19 27.16 3.74 1.56
C ILE A 19 26.70 3.19 0.22
N GLU A 20 27.01 1.94 -0.06
CA GLU A 20 26.72 1.27 -1.32
C GLU A 20 25.65 0.20 -1.16
N TYR A 21 24.77 0.12 -2.15
CA TYR A 21 23.71 -0.89 -2.28
C TYR A 21 23.96 -1.77 -3.52
N PRO A 22 24.73 -2.87 -3.41
CA PRO A 22 25.12 -3.68 -4.55
C PRO A 22 23.94 -4.20 -5.39
N LYS A 23 22.81 -4.51 -4.76
CA LYS A 23 21.61 -4.98 -5.47
C LYS A 23 20.97 -3.90 -6.33
N GLU A 24 21.01 -2.64 -5.92
CA GLU A 24 20.53 -1.53 -6.74
C GLU A 24 21.51 -1.27 -7.89
N GLN A 25 22.82 -1.42 -7.65
CA GLN A 25 23.83 -1.32 -8.68
C GLN A 25 23.65 -2.40 -9.77
N GLU A 26 23.41 -3.66 -9.39
CA GLU A 26 23.14 -4.77 -10.30
C GLU A 26 21.93 -4.48 -11.22
N ARG A 27 20.96 -3.70 -10.73
CA ARG A 27 19.75 -3.31 -11.45
C ARG A 27 19.89 -2.01 -12.26
N GLY A 28 21.08 -1.37 -12.21
CA GLY A 28 21.35 -0.13 -12.93
C GLY A 28 20.77 1.14 -12.28
N TYR A 29 20.38 1.09 -11.01
CA TYR A 29 19.87 2.22 -10.26
C TYR A 29 20.95 2.99 -9.50
N ALA A 30 20.61 4.18 -8.99
CA ALA A 30 21.46 4.91 -8.05
C ALA A 30 21.68 4.04 -6.80
N TYR A 31 22.94 3.79 -6.47
CA TYR A 31 23.31 2.79 -5.47
C TYR A 31 24.23 3.33 -4.38
N LYS A 32 24.50 4.63 -4.38
CA LYS A 32 25.33 5.27 -3.35
C LYS A 32 24.59 6.42 -2.73
N GLU A 33 24.72 6.55 -1.41
CA GLU A 33 24.23 7.72 -0.70
C GLU A 33 25.09 8.05 0.52
N ASP A 34 24.91 9.28 1.01
CA ASP A 34 25.49 9.73 2.26
C ASP A 34 24.36 9.85 3.30
N LEU A 35 24.53 9.24 4.47
CA LEU A 35 23.55 9.27 5.56
C LEU A 35 24.06 10.07 6.72
N PHE A 36 23.27 11.09 7.13
CA PHE A 36 23.54 11.89 8.31
C PHE A 36 23.06 11.18 9.56
N VAL A 37 23.93 11.09 10.56
CA VAL A 37 23.64 10.57 11.89
C VAL A 37 23.73 11.71 12.89
N PRO A 38 22.61 12.14 13.52
CA PRO A 38 22.62 13.26 14.47
C PRO A 38 23.22 12.89 15.84
N GLY A 39 23.23 11.61 16.15
CA GLY A 39 23.69 11.08 17.44
C GLY A 39 23.11 9.71 17.71
N TYR A 40 23.14 9.28 18.96
CA TYR A 40 22.61 8.00 19.40
C TYR A 40 21.91 8.13 20.76
N PHE A 41 21.16 7.10 21.13
CA PHE A 41 20.54 7.02 22.45
C PHE A 41 21.28 6.02 23.32
N GLU A 42 21.53 6.42 24.57
CA GLU A 42 22.03 5.52 25.61
C GLU A 42 20.90 5.23 26.61
N LEU A 43 20.69 3.95 26.89
CA LEU A 43 19.72 3.53 27.87
C LEU A 43 20.14 2.20 28.52
N PRO A 44 19.90 2.02 29.83
CA PRO A 44 20.24 0.80 30.53
C PRO A 44 19.26 -0.33 30.15
N ILE A 45 19.81 -1.53 29.93
CA ILE A 45 19.01 -2.74 29.74
C ILE A 45 19.57 -3.89 30.58
N LYS A 46 18.69 -4.65 31.22
CA LYS A 46 19.03 -5.86 31.95
C LYS A 46 18.52 -7.08 31.21
N LYS A 47 19.12 -8.23 31.50
CA LYS A 47 18.65 -9.52 30.90
C LYS A 47 17.18 -9.77 31.23
N GLY A 48 16.39 -10.04 30.20
CA GLY A 48 14.95 -10.29 30.30
C GLY A 48 14.06 -9.05 30.21
N GLU A 49 14.64 -7.86 30.13
CA GLU A 49 13.90 -6.62 29.89
C GLU A 49 13.68 -6.39 28.39
N SER A 50 12.58 -5.70 28.08
CA SER A 50 12.25 -5.25 26.73
C SER A 50 12.30 -3.72 26.63
N ILE A 51 12.84 -3.22 25.54
CA ILE A 51 12.78 -1.80 25.20
C ILE A 51 11.72 -1.64 24.13
N ILE A 52 10.77 -0.73 24.38
CA ILE A 52 9.80 -0.29 23.40
C ILE A 52 10.21 1.09 22.93
N PHE A 53 10.37 1.21 21.62
CA PHE A 53 10.74 2.44 20.94
C PHE A 53 9.60 2.92 20.06
N SER A 54 9.23 4.20 20.22
CA SER A 54 8.27 4.89 19.35
C SER A 54 8.96 6.03 18.61
N ALA A 55 8.72 6.10 17.30
CA ALA A 55 9.14 7.21 16.45
C ALA A 55 7.94 7.70 15.64
N GLY A 56 7.69 9.00 15.69
CA GLY A 56 6.57 9.63 15.00
C GLY A 56 6.70 11.14 15.02
N ILE A 57 5.74 11.81 14.38
CA ILE A 57 5.62 13.27 14.34
C ILE A 57 4.79 13.82 15.51
N SER A 58 4.12 12.94 16.24
CA SER A 58 3.31 13.28 17.44
C SER A 58 3.98 12.72 18.69
N GLU A 59 3.81 13.43 19.79
CA GLU A 59 4.20 12.92 21.10
C GLU A 59 3.23 11.82 21.54
N VAL A 60 3.79 10.78 22.14
CA VAL A 60 3.04 9.66 22.72
C VAL A 60 3.38 9.62 24.21
N ASP A 61 2.38 9.38 25.04
CA ASP A 61 2.61 9.17 26.47
C ASP A 61 3.51 7.94 26.67
N VAL A 62 4.61 8.13 27.36
CA VAL A 62 5.60 7.09 27.63
C VAL A 62 4.98 5.94 28.44
N ASP A 63 4.10 6.23 29.38
CA ASP A 63 3.41 5.23 30.18
C ASP A 63 2.41 4.40 29.38
N ALA A 64 1.94 4.92 28.24
CA ALA A 64 1.05 4.21 27.31
C ALA A 64 1.79 3.29 26.32
N LEU A 65 3.11 3.40 26.17
CA LEU A 65 3.87 2.68 25.12
C LEU A 65 3.72 1.16 25.20
N ASP A 66 3.71 0.56 26.38
CA ASP A 66 3.49 -0.88 26.56
C ASP A 66 2.10 -1.31 26.08
N GLY A 67 1.08 -0.51 26.38
CA GLY A 67 -0.29 -0.75 25.93
C GLY A 67 -0.42 -0.65 24.43
N ILE A 68 0.11 0.40 23.83
CA ILE A 68 0.12 0.64 22.37
C ILE A 68 0.83 -0.50 21.65
N TYR A 69 2.00 -0.91 22.14
CA TYR A 69 2.76 -2.02 21.56
C TYR A 69 1.96 -3.34 21.57
N ARG A 70 1.33 -3.68 22.70
CA ARG A 70 0.50 -4.89 22.82
C ARG A 70 -0.71 -4.84 21.90
N GLU A 71 -1.37 -3.69 21.81
CA GLU A 71 -2.48 -3.48 20.88
C GLU A 71 -2.04 -3.66 19.42
N GLU A 72 -0.93 -3.07 19.02
CA GLU A 72 -0.39 -3.23 17.67
C GLU A 72 -0.01 -4.69 17.34
N ILE A 73 0.58 -5.41 18.29
CA ILE A 73 0.87 -6.84 18.10
C ILE A 73 -0.43 -7.65 17.98
N SER A 74 -1.45 -7.35 18.78
CA SER A 74 -2.73 -8.08 18.76
C SER A 74 -3.48 -7.93 17.43
N LYS A 75 -3.30 -6.82 16.72
CA LYS A 75 -3.87 -6.56 15.38
C LYS A 75 -3.19 -7.35 14.26
N ARG A 76 -1.97 -7.86 14.49
CA ARG A 76 -1.18 -8.53 13.47
C ARG A 76 -1.52 -10.00 13.36
N THR A 77 -1.51 -10.52 12.13
CA THR A 77 -1.59 -11.95 11.90
C THR A 77 -0.36 -12.66 12.49
N SER A 78 -0.57 -13.68 13.32
CA SER A 78 0.51 -14.48 13.89
C SER A 78 1.34 -15.16 12.79
N ARG A 79 2.66 -15.11 12.88
CA ARG A 79 3.59 -15.75 11.93
C ARG A 79 3.78 -17.25 12.20
N SER A 80 2.72 -17.96 12.57
CA SER A 80 2.75 -19.39 12.96
C SER A 80 2.76 -20.36 11.79
N SER A 81 2.48 -19.93 10.57
CA SER A 81 2.50 -20.73 9.35
C SER A 81 3.00 -19.91 8.16
N PHE A 82 3.39 -20.59 7.07
CA PHE A 82 3.78 -19.91 5.83
C PHE A 82 2.65 -19.02 5.29
N PHE A 83 1.43 -19.51 5.28
CA PHE A 83 0.25 -18.74 4.88
C PHE A 83 0.07 -17.47 5.72
N ASN A 84 0.18 -17.59 7.04
CA ASN A 84 0.09 -16.44 7.94
C ASN A 84 1.25 -15.44 7.73
N CYS A 85 2.45 -15.92 7.39
CA CYS A 85 3.55 -15.05 7.01
C CYS A 85 3.24 -14.26 5.73
N LEU A 86 2.67 -14.90 4.70
CA LEU A 86 2.23 -14.24 3.48
C LEU A 86 1.14 -13.21 3.76
N LYS A 87 0.11 -13.57 4.53
CA LYS A 87 -0.95 -12.65 4.94
C LYS A 87 -0.40 -11.42 5.67
N ASN A 88 0.49 -11.63 6.65
CA ASN A 88 1.12 -10.53 7.38
C ASN A 88 2.00 -9.66 6.47
N SER A 89 2.66 -10.24 5.46
CA SER A 89 3.41 -9.47 4.47
C SER A 89 2.51 -8.68 3.55
N ALA A 90 1.42 -9.26 3.06
CA ALA A 90 0.43 -8.59 2.23
C ALA A 90 -0.17 -7.37 2.94
N GLN A 91 -0.49 -7.50 4.23
CA GLN A 91 -1.05 -6.43 5.03
C GLN A 91 -0.14 -5.18 5.13
N GLN A 92 1.17 -5.32 4.92
CA GLN A 92 2.11 -4.20 4.94
C GLN A 92 1.99 -3.28 3.72
N PHE A 93 1.41 -3.76 2.62
CA PHE A 93 1.21 -2.96 1.42
C PHE A 93 -0.02 -2.06 1.49
N PHE A 94 -0.92 -2.29 2.45
CA PHE A 94 -2.07 -1.43 2.65
C PHE A 94 -1.65 -0.10 3.29
N ASN A 95 -1.83 0.99 2.57
CA ASN A 95 -1.53 2.35 3.01
C ASN A 95 -2.82 3.12 3.29
N ARG A 96 -3.03 3.43 4.56
CA ARG A 96 -4.20 4.21 5.01
C ARG A 96 -3.84 5.68 5.09
N LYS A 97 -4.42 6.49 4.20
CA LYS A 97 -4.25 7.95 4.23
C LYS A 97 -5.09 8.60 5.33
N ASN A 98 -6.31 8.10 5.52
CA ASN A 98 -7.24 8.53 6.57
C ASN A 98 -8.21 7.37 6.91
N SER A 99 -9.30 7.63 7.64
CA SER A 99 -10.30 6.62 8.00
C SER A 99 -11.02 6.00 6.80
N GLU A 100 -11.16 6.76 5.70
CA GLU A 100 -11.96 6.39 4.53
C GLU A 100 -11.12 5.89 3.36
N GLU A 101 -9.91 6.42 3.18
CA GLU A 101 -9.05 6.16 2.03
C GLU A 101 -8.01 5.09 2.33
N LEU A 102 -8.04 4.04 1.53
CA LEU A 102 -7.13 2.90 1.59
C LEU A 102 -6.52 2.65 0.21
N TYR A 103 -5.21 2.58 0.14
CA TYR A 103 -4.43 2.34 -1.08
C TYR A 103 -3.53 1.11 -0.92
N LEU A 104 -3.05 0.57 -2.03
CA LEU A 104 -1.94 -0.40 -2.05
C LEU A 104 -0.68 0.27 -2.59
N LEU A 105 0.42 0.11 -1.86
CA LEU A 105 1.74 0.52 -2.33
C LEU A 105 2.26 -0.47 -3.38
N ALA A 106 2.78 0.05 -4.49
CA ALA A 106 3.39 -0.78 -5.55
C ALA A 106 4.68 -1.45 -5.08
N GLY A 107 5.41 -0.82 -4.17
CA GLY A 107 6.62 -1.38 -3.60
C GLY A 107 7.10 -0.57 -2.39
N TYR A 108 7.37 -1.26 -1.30
CA TYR A 108 7.70 -0.65 -0.03
C TYR A 108 9.22 -0.46 0.11
N PRO A 109 9.72 0.70 0.60
CA PRO A 109 9.01 1.94 0.92
C PRO A 109 9.06 3.00 -0.20
N TRP A 110 9.66 2.71 -1.35
CA TRP A 110 10.09 3.69 -2.36
C TRP A 110 9.00 4.05 -3.38
N PHE A 111 8.15 3.09 -3.72
CA PHE A 111 7.12 3.28 -4.72
C PHE A 111 5.83 3.82 -4.09
N LYS A 112 5.12 4.63 -4.87
CA LYS A 112 3.79 5.15 -4.50
C LYS A 112 2.70 4.14 -4.86
N CYS A 113 1.47 4.60 -4.93
CA CYS A 113 0.33 3.79 -5.33
C CYS A 113 0.16 3.85 -6.85
N GLY A 114 0.73 2.89 -7.58
CA GLY A 114 0.50 2.69 -9.02
C GLY A 114 -0.85 2.01 -9.26
N ALA A 115 -1.69 2.57 -10.14
CA ALA A 115 -3.02 2.02 -10.40
C ALA A 115 -2.96 0.59 -10.94
N ARG A 116 -2.04 0.31 -11.88
CA ARG A 116 -1.83 -1.04 -12.41
C ARG A 116 -1.47 -2.03 -11.32
N ASP A 117 -0.42 -1.74 -10.54
CA ASP A 117 0.06 -2.62 -9.47
C ASP A 117 -1.02 -2.88 -8.44
N MET A 118 -1.82 -1.87 -8.13
CA MET A 118 -2.92 -1.95 -7.20
C MET A 118 -3.99 -2.94 -7.70
N PHE A 119 -4.51 -2.77 -8.91
CA PHE A 119 -5.59 -3.64 -9.40
C PHE A 119 -5.12 -5.06 -9.73
N VAL A 120 -3.88 -5.23 -10.20
CA VAL A 120 -3.28 -6.56 -10.41
C VAL A 120 -3.11 -7.32 -9.10
N SER A 121 -2.69 -6.65 -8.03
CA SER A 121 -2.42 -7.30 -6.75
C SER A 121 -3.66 -7.40 -5.84
N LEU A 122 -4.66 -6.53 -6.01
CA LEU A 122 -5.81 -6.40 -5.12
C LEU A 122 -6.52 -7.71 -4.80
N PRO A 123 -6.88 -8.59 -5.76
CA PRO A 123 -7.50 -9.87 -5.42
C PRO A 123 -6.59 -10.76 -4.55
N GLY A 124 -5.30 -10.81 -4.88
CA GLY A 124 -4.33 -11.64 -4.16
C GLY A 124 -4.03 -11.18 -2.74
N VAL A 125 -4.05 -9.86 -2.47
CA VAL A 125 -3.75 -9.32 -1.13
C VAL A 125 -4.99 -9.12 -0.25
N SER A 126 -6.17 -9.29 -0.81
CA SER A 126 -7.45 -9.17 -0.09
C SER A 126 -8.30 -10.44 -0.19
N LEU A 127 -8.88 -10.74 -1.35
CA LEU A 127 -9.82 -11.86 -1.52
C LEU A 127 -9.21 -13.22 -1.16
N ALA A 128 -7.96 -13.48 -1.52
CA ALA A 128 -7.26 -14.70 -1.15
C ALA A 128 -7.09 -14.90 0.37
N PHE A 129 -7.40 -13.88 1.17
CA PHE A 129 -7.38 -13.90 2.64
C PHE A 129 -8.76 -13.67 3.26
N ASP A 130 -9.84 -13.82 2.49
CA ASP A 130 -11.23 -13.57 2.90
C ASP A 130 -11.48 -12.10 3.34
N ASP A 131 -10.67 -11.15 2.86
CA ASP A 131 -10.79 -9.71 3.19
C ASP A 131 -11.57 -8.95 2.11
N LEU A 132 -12.85 -9.26 1.96
CA LEU A 132 -13.74 -8.52 1.06
C LEU A 132 -13.86 -7.05 1.46
N THR A 133 -13.83 -6.75 2.78
CA THR A 133 -13.89 -5.37 3.27
C THR A 133 -12.69 -4.53 2.82
N GLY A 134 -11.48 -5.11 2.82
CA GLY A 134 -10.28 -4.45 2.28
C GLY A 134 -10.39 -4.19 0.78
N PHE A 135 -10.90 -5.18 0.03
CA PHE A 135 -11.19 -5.02 -1.40
C PHE A 135 -12.15 -3.84 -1.65
N GLU A 136 -13.30 -3.84 -0.97
CA GLU A 136 -14.33 -2.81 -1.13
C GLU A 136 -13.82 -1.41 -0.77
N LYS A 137 -13.02 -1.28 0.28
CA LYS A 137 -12.42 0.01 0.66
C LYS A 137 -11.49 0.56 -0.40
N ILE A 138 -10.65 -0.29 -1.00
CA ILE A 138 -9.76 0.12 -2.09
C ILE A 138 -10.58 0.50 -3.32
N MET A 139 -11.58 -0.30 -3.69
CA MET A 139 -12.46 0.04 -4.80
C MET A 139 -13.18 1.37 -4.56
N LYS A 140 -13.72 1.60 -3.34
CA LYS A 140 -14.33 2.88 -2.96
C LYS A 140 -13.38 4.05 -3.11
N THR A 141 -12.12 3.88 -2.70
CA THR A 141 -11.07 4.89 -2.82
C THR A 141 -10.71 5.19 -4.27
N MET A 142 -10.63 4.14 -5.12
CA MET A 142 -10.17 4.27 -6.50
C MET A 142 -11.27 4.66 -7.49
N THR A 143 -12.54 4.37 -7.21
CA THR A 143 -13.65 4.65 -8.12
C THR A 143 -13.71 6.12 -8.56
N PRO A 144 -13.56 7.14 -7.67
CA PRO A 144 -13.50 8.53 -8.10
C PRO A 144 -12.36 8.83 -9.09
N ALA A 145 -11.18 8.30 -8.85
CA ALA A 145 -10.03 8.50 -9.75
C ALA A 145 -10.26 7.88 -11.13
N ILE A 146 -10.92 6.71 -11.20
CA ILE A 146 -11.31 6.07 -12.46
C ILE A 146 -12.30 6.98 -13.23
N TYR A 147 -13.33 7.53 -12.57
CA TYR A 147 -14.28 8.43 -13.20
C TYR A 147 -13.64 9.74 -13.64
N HIS A 148 -12.77 10.35 -12.81
CA HIS A 148 -12.01 11.55 -13.20
C HIS A 148 -11.21 11.30 -14.48
N PHE A 149 -10.50 10.17 -14.55
CA PHE A 149 -9.78 9.79 -15.78
C PHE A 149 -10.72 9.67 -16.98
N MET A 150 -11.82 8.90 -16.87
CA MET A 150 -12.77 8.70 -17.99
C MET A 150 -13.46 9.97 -18.44
N ASN A 151 -13.62 10.95 -17.56
CA ASN A 151 -14.23 12.25 -17.85
C ASN A 151 -13.23 13.31 -18.31
N GLY A 152 -11.93 13.01 -18.30
CA GLY A 152 -10.88 13.98 -18.61
C GLY A 152 -10.68 15.05 -17.52
N GLU A 153 -11.04 14.73 -16.29
CA GLU A 153 -10.90 15.59 -15.11
C GLU A 153 -9.51 15.43 -14.46
N PRO A 154 -9.04 16.41 -13.68
CA PRO A 154 -7.78 16.29 -12.94
C PRO A 154 -7.80 15.10 -11.98
N ILE A 155 -6.75 14.29 -12.00
CA ILE A 155 -6.56 13.13 -11.12
C ILE A 155 -5.74 13.55 -9.90
N GLU A 156 -6.08 13.04 -8.73
CA GLU A 156 -5.30 13.26 -7.52
C GLU A 156 -3.89 12.68 -7.65
N ARG A 157 -2.89 13.40 -7.09
CA ARG A 157 -1.47 13.04 -7.19
C ARG A 157 -1.08 11.75 -6.44
N ASP A 158 -1.98 11.22 -5.62
CA ASP A 158 -1.70 10.03 -4.81
C ASP A 158 -1.79 8.73 -5.63
N VAL A 159 -2.47 8.76 -6.79
CA VAL A 159 -2.59 7.64 -7.71
C VAL A 159 -1.79 7.92 -8.97
N LEU A 160 -0.85 7.03 -9.30
CA LEU A 160 0.00 7.13 -10.48
C LEU A 160 -0.53 6.22 -11.60
N GLU A 161 -0.27 6.62 -12.84
CA GLU A 161 -0.43 5.76 -14.03
C GLU A 161 -1.84 5.20 -14.24
N ILE A 162 -2.89 5.94 -13.82
CA ILE A 162 -4.28 5.50 -14.01
C ILE A 162 -4.69 5.53 -15.49
N ASP A 163 -4.00 6.34 -16.29
CA ASP A 163 -4.16 6.51 -17.74
C ASP A 163 -3.40 5.48 -18.58
N ASP A 164 -2.70 4.55 -17.96
CA ASP A 164 -2.07 3.44 -18.65
C ASP A 164 -3.12 2.58 -19.35
N PRO A 165 -2.84 2.07 -20.59
CA PRO A 165 -3.85 1.47 -21.46
C PRO A 165 -4.52 0.22 -20.90
N ASP A 166 -3.87 -0.50 -20.00
CA ASP A 166 -4.36 -1.76 -19.42
C ASP A 166 -5.03 -1.60 -18.05
N VAL A 167 -4.95 -0.43 -17.41
CA VAL A 167 -5.46 -0.24 -16.04
C VAL A 167 -6.95 -0.52 -15.94
N LEU A 168 -7.77 0.02 -16.86
CA LEU A 168 -9.21 -0.24 -16.84
C LEU A 168 -9.54 -1.73 -17.06
N LEU A 169 -8.72 -2.46 -17.81
CA LEU A 169 -8.87 -3.90 -17.99
C LEU A 169 -8.56 -4.65 -16.70
N TRP A 170 -7.54 -4.20 -15.94
CA TRP A 170 -7.23 -4.76 -14.62
C TRP A 170 -8.33 -4.47 -13.59
N VAL A 171 -9.00 -3.32 -13.68
CA VAL A 171 -10.21 -3.06 -12.86
C VAL A 171 -11.30 -4.11 -13.17
N VAL A 172 -11.59 -4.35 -14.46
CA VAL A 172 -12.58 -5.36 -14.89
C VAL A 172 -12.19 -6.74 -14.37
N TRP A 173 -10.92 -7.12 -14.49
CA TRP A 173 -10.42 -8.39 -13.99
C TRP A 173 -10.55 -8.50 -12.46
N ALA A 174 -10.19 -7.46 -11.71
CA ALA A 174 -10.33 -7.46 -10.25
C ALA A 174 -11.79 -7.62 -9.81
N LEU A 175 -12.75 -6.98 -10.52
CA LEU A 175 -14.17 -7.15 -10.29
C LEU A 175 -14.66 -8.57 -10.66
N GLN A 176 -14.10 -9.19 -11.69
CA GLN A 176 -14.37 -10.58 -12.03
C GLN A 176 -13.89 -11.52 -10.91
N GLU A 177 -12.69 -11.31 -10.35
CA GLU A 177 -12.22 -12.08 -9.21
C GLU A 177 -13.13 -11.88 -7.97
N CYS A 178 -13.55 -10.63 -7.71
CA CYS A 178 -14.51 -10.34 -6.64
C CYS A 178 -15.84 -11.11 -6.83
N SER A 179 -16.33 -11.23 -8.05
CA SER A 179 -17.58 -11.96 -8.31
C SER A 179 -17.52 -13.45 -7.98
N LYS A 180 -16.33 -14.06 -7.97
CA LYS A 180 -16.15 -15.47 -7.60
C LYS A 180 -16.28 -15.66 -6.08
N GLU A 181 -15.89 -14.66 -5.29
CA GLU A 181 -15.93 -14.72 -3.81
C GLU A 181 -17.24 -14.17 -3.24
N ALA A 182 -17.68 -12.99 -3.70
CA ALA A 182 -18.87 -12.32 -3.20
C ALA A 182 -20.18 -12.78 -3.88
N GLY A 183 -20.06 -13.44 -5.04
CA GLY A 183 -21.18 -13.75 -5.92
C GLY A 183 -21.44 -12.66 -6.97
N VAL A 184 -21.93 -13.10 -8.13
CA VAL A 184 -22.16 -12.23 -9.30
C VAL A 184 -23.19 -11.14 -8.99
N GLU A 185 -24.27 -11.48 -8.29
CA GLU A 185 -25.37 -10.56 -7.99
C GLU A 185 -24.90 -9.41 -7.09
N GLN A 186 -24.19 -9.74 -6.00
CA GLN A 186 -23.65 -8.73 -5.08
C GLN A 186 -22.61 -7.84 -5.79
N MET A 187 -21.68 -8.42 -6.55
CA MET A 187 -20.70 -7.65 -7.33
C MET A 187 -21.38 -6.72 -8.31
N TRP A 188 -22.43 -7.19 -9.00
CA TRP A 188 -23.17 -6.40 -9.96
C TRP A 188 -23.96 -5.26 -9.32
N GLU A 189 -24.55 -5.48 -8.15
CA GLU A 189 -25.23 -4.43 -7.39
C GLU A 189 -24.24 -3.32 -6.99
N MET A 190 -23.04 -3.70 -6.55
CA MET A 190 -22.03 -2.74 -6.08
C MET A 190 -21.30 -2.01 -7.22
N TYR A 191 -20.92 -2.71 -8.28
CA TYR A 191 -19.99 -2.22 -9.29
C TYR A 191 -20.50 -2.31 -10.74
N GLY A 192 -21.71 -2.77 -10.95
CA GLY A 192 -22.27 -2.95 -12.30
C GLY A 192 -22.34 -1.68 -13.12
N SER A 193 -22.60 -0.52 -12.49
CA SER A 193 -22.54 0.79 -13.17
C SER A 193 -21.12 1.11 -13.61
N LEU A 194 -20.14 1.00 -12.72
CA LEU A 194 -18.73 1.25 -13.03
C LEU A 194 -18.25 0.34 -14.17
N LEU A 195 -18.61 -0.95 -14.11
CA LEU A 195 -18.23 -1.91 -15.15
C LEU A 195 -18.82 -1.55 -16.52
N LYS A 196 -20.10 -1.15 -16.57
CA LYS A 196 -20.75 -0.67 -17.80
C LYS A 196 -20.05 0.56 -18.35
N ASP A 197 -19.74 1.53 -17.49
CA ASP A 197 -19.11 2.79 -17.90
C ASP A 197 -17.70 2.56 -18.44
N ILE A 198 -16.93 1.65 -17.84
CA ILE A 198 -15.59 1.25 -18.32
C ILE A 198 -15.73 0.58 -19.71
N VAL A 199 -16.61 -0.40 -19.85
CA VAL A 199 -16.83 -1.08 -21.13
C VAL A 199 -17.26 -0.09 -22.21
N ASP A 200 -18.20 0.80 -21.89
CA ASP A 200 -18.67 1.84 -22.82
C ASP A 200 -17.56 2.81 -23.22
N PHE A 201 -16.70 3.19 -22.27
CA PHE A 201 -15.53 4.04 -22.52
C PHE A 201 -14.54 3.38 -23.49
N ILE A 202 -14.25 2.10 -23.30
CA ILE A 202 -13.34 1.33 -24.16
C ILE A 202 -13.97 1.12 -25.55
N VAL A 203 -15.21 0.62 -25.63
CA VAL A 203 -15.90 0.32 -26.89
C VAL A 203 -16.08 1.58 -27.76
N LYS A 204 -16.35 2.72 -27.15
CA LYS A 204 -16.41 4.02 -27.85
C LYS A 204 -15.04 4.62 -28.18
N GLN A 205 -13.96 3.88 -27.97
CA GLN A 205 -12.58 4.29 -28.24
C GLN A 205 -12.22 5.67 -27.64
N ARG A 206 -12.68 5.92 -26.42
CA ARG A 206 -12.38 7.18 -25.70
C ARG A 206 -11.05 7.17 -24.95
N HIS A 207 -10.45 6.01 -24.79
CA HIS A 207 -9.14 5.90 -24.17
C HIS A 207 -8.05 6.41 -25.11
N PRO A 208 -7.14 7.31 -24.67
CA PRO A 208 -6.15 7.92 -25.56
C PRO A 208 -5.11 6.93 -26.10
N ASN A 209 -4.83 5.85 -25.37
CA ASN A 209 -3.75 4.92 -25.69
C ASN A 209 -4.22 3.47 -25.86
N LEU A 210 -5.52 3.21 -25.91
CA LEU A 210 -6.10 1.88 -26.11
C LEU A 210 -7.08 1.90 -27.30
N PHE A 211 -6.85 1.03 -28.26
CA PHE A 211 -7.65 0.96 -29.47
C PHE A 211 -8.25 -0.45 -29.61
N LEU A 212 -9.56 -0.50 -29.81
CA LEU A 212 -10.25 -1.74 -30.14
C LEU A 212 -10.28 -1.88 -31.67
N HIS A 213 -9.63 -2.92 -32.19
CA HIS A 213 -9.65 -3.23 -33.60
C HIS A 213 -10.95 -3.96 -34.02
N GLU A 214 -11.25 -4.00 -35.34
CA GLU A 214 -12.45 -4.66 -35.87
C GLU A 214 -12.52 -6.15 -35.50
N ASN A 215 -11.41 -6.81 -35.26
CA ASN A 215 -11.35 -8.22 -34.84
C ASN A 215 -11.52 -8.40 -33.32
N GLY A 216 -11.77 -7.33 -32.57
CA GLY A 216 -11.99 -7.35 -31.13
C GLY A 216 -10.71 -7.42 -30.29
N LEU A 217 -9.55 -7.13 -30.87
CA LEU A 217 -8.25 -7.10 -30.19
C LEU A 217 -7.70 -5.67 -30.10
#